data_65bf7e390516b56ea05e5ab1ffc8bdad
#
_entry.id   65bf7e390516b56ea05e5ab1ffc8bdad
#
_cell.length_a   1.000
_cell.length_b   1.000
_cell.length_c   1.000
_cell.angle_alpha   90.00
_cell.angle_beta   90.00
_cell.angle_gamma   90.00
#
_symmetry.space_group_name_H-M   'P 1'
#
loop_
_entity.id
_entity.type
_entity.pdbx_description
1 polymer ?
#
loop_
_entity_poly.entity_id
_entity_poly.type
_entity_poly.pdbx_seq_one_letter_code
_entity_poly.pdbx_strand_id
1 'polypeptide(L)'
;MDRSVFFEALQNLPIKHPGLQLEFCADVGQQALLEGKADIAWFGYKPEERGLVAIPMGYNVSFLVASAKYLKSHAEIKKVGDLINHPIIMRDTANESFSQILQCEFCNYEIGPEHKILYGDSDACKKLLIEGKGVAIDMNPNFIAEELLDGTVQPVLPGWHRKPWPLHICCRKSSSKDPIIREAMGIIRYLALHQEPNDWKSWHRRLHLPEQMVLLPKL
;
A
#
# COMPACT_ATOMS: atom_id res chain seq x y z
N MET A 1 4.24 0.75 1.13
CA MET A 1 5.50 1.51 0.99
C MET A 1 6.25 1.36 2.30
N ASP A 2 7.53 1.01 2.27
CA ASP A 2 8.32 0.89 3.50
C ASP A 2 8.48 2.28 4.13
N ARG A 3 7.97 2.44 5.34
CA ARG A 3 8.00 3.73 6.06
C ARG A 3 9.41 4.10 6.52
N SER A 4 10.28 3.10 6.80
CA SER A 4 11.63 3.32 7.33
C SER A 4 12.49 4.18 6.39
N VAL A 5 12.40 3.94 5.10
CA VAL A 5 13.14 4.68 4.07
C VAL A 5 12.78 6.18 4.05
N PHE A 6 11.49 6.50 4.25
CA PHE A 6 11.06 7.90 4.33
C PHE A 6 11.53 8.54 5.64
N PHE A 7 11.51 7.80 6.74
CA PHE A 7 12.00 8.30 8.02
C PHE A 7 13.47 8.66 7.93
N GLU A 8 14.30 7.76 7.40
CA GLU A 8 15.74 8.01 7.22
C GLU A 8 16.02 9.23 6.33
N ALA A 9 15.32 9.34 5.21
CA ALA A 9 15.53 10.46 4.30
C ALA A 9 15.09 11.81 4.88
N LEU A 10 14.00 11.83 5.65
CA LEU A 10 13.49 13.05 6.25
C LEU A 10 14.24 13.49 7.52
N GLN A 11 14.97 12.59 8.19
CA GLN A 11 15.77 12.92 9.38
C GLN A 11 16.83 14.02 9.16
N ASN A 12 17.22 14.24 7.90
CA ASN A 12 18.16 15.30 7.56
C ASN A 12 17.52 16.71 7.48
N LEU A 13 16.19 16.80 7.42
CA LEU A 13 15.50 18.09 7.35
C LEU A 13 15.70 18.96 8.61
N PRO A 14 15.61 18.46 9.85
CA PRO A 14 15.89 19.24 11.05
C PRO A 14 17.33 19.76 11.13
N ILE A 15 18.29 19.06 10.51
CA ILE A 15 19.69 19.50 10.43
C ILE A 15 19.81 20.74 9.55
N LYS A 16 19.10 20.77 8.42
CA LYS A 16 19.06 21.90 7.49
C LYS A 16 18.18 23.06 7.97
N HIS A 17 17.15 22.74 8.73
CA HIS A 17 16.11 23.68 9.18
C HIS A 17 16.04 23.66 10.72
N PRO A 18 16.93 24.42 11.41
CA PRO A 18 16.94 24.46 12.89
C PRO A 18 15.57 24.88 13.44
N GLY A 19 15.08 24.10 14.42
CA GLY A 19 13.74 24.31 15.01
C GLY A 19 12.62 23.50 14.36
N LEU A 20 12.86 22.83 13.22
CA LEU A 20 11.92 21.90 12.65
C LEU A 20 11.79 20.66 13.53
N GLN A 21 10.56 20.26 13.82
CA GLN A 21 10.23 18.98 14.46
C GLN A 21 9.50 18.09 13.45
N LEU A 22 9.82 16.81 13.46
CA LEU A 22 9.15 15.82 12.62
C LEU A 22 8.29 14.92 13.50
N GLU A 23 7.01 14.83 13.15
CA GLU A 23 6.08 13.88 13.74
C GLU A 23 5.50 12.99 12.65
N PHE A 24 5.50 11.68 12.87
CA PHE A 24 4.98 10.70 11.94
C PHE A 24 3.70 10.08 12.49
N CYS A 25 2.59 10.42 11.83
CA CYS A 25 1.26 9.95 12.23
C CYS A 25 0.77 8.84 11.30
N ALA A 26 0.02 7.90 11.85
CA ALA A 26 -0.76 6.94 11.07
C ALA A 26 -2.14 7.52 10.73
N ASP A 27 -2.72 7.02 9.63
CA ASP A 27 -4.13 7.23 9.23
C ASP A 27 -4.61 8.70 9.21
N VAL A 28 -3.78 9.57 8.64
CA VAL A 28 -4.11 10.98 8.45
C VAL A 28 -5.08 11.16 7.29
N GLY A 29 -6.35 11.37 7.58
CA GLY A 29 -7.39 11.67 6.58
C GLY A 29 -7.27 13.09 5.99
N GLN A 30 -8.02 13.39 4.90
CA GLN A 30 -8.03 14.71 4.25
C GLN A 30 -8.41 15.85 5.21
N GLN A 31 -9.35 15.58 6.11
CA GLN A 31 -9.80 16.58 7.07
C GLN A 31 -8.68 17.03 8.02
N ALA A 32 -7.84 16.09 8.46
CA ALA A 32 -6.70 16.41 9.33
C ALA A 32 -5.66 17.32 8.62
N LEU A 33 -5.44 17.11 7.31
CA LEU A 33 -4.64 18.03 6.50
C LEU A 33 -5.27 19.42 6.41
N LEU A 34 -6.57 19.52 6.12
CA LEU A 34 -7.30 20.79 6.00
C LEU A 34 -7.27 21.59 7.30
N GLU A 35 -7.44 20.91 8.43
CA GLU A 35 -7.40 21.50 9.77
C GLU A 35 -5.98 21.86 10.27
N GLY A 36 -4.95 21.44 9.57
CA GLY A 36 -3.57 21.67 9.96
C GLY A 36 -3.04 20.77 11.05
N LYS A 37 -3.70 19.66 11.32
CA LYS A 37 -3.23 18.61 12.23
C LYS A 37 -2.08 17.79 11.65
N ALA A 38 -1.93 17.83 10.32
CA ALA A 38 -0.79 17.32 9.60
C ALA A 38 -0.42 18.29 8.47
N ASP A 39 0.85 18.32 8.07
CA ASP A 39 1.33 19.20 7.01
C ASP A 39 1.41 18.48 5.66
N ILE A 40 1.77 17.19 5.68
CA ILE A 40 1.90 16.34 4.52
C ILE A 40 1.23 15.01 4.81
N ALA A 41 0.49 14.47 3.84
CA ALA A 41 -0.03 13.10 3.89
C ALA A 41 0.03 12.47 2.49
N TRP A 42 0.01 11.13 2.41
CA TRP A 42 -0.22 10.43 1.16
C TRP A 42 -1.53 9.66 1.19
N PHE A 43 -2.14 9.55 0.02
CA PHE A 43 -3.41 8.87 -0.18
C PHE A 43 -3.32 7.86 -1.31
N GLY A 44 -3.97 6.72 -1.15
CA GLY A 44 -4.17 5.71 -2.18
C GLY A 44 -5.27 6.08 -3.19
N TYR A 45 -5.58 7.35 -3.32
CA TYR A 45 -6.51 7.94 -4.27
C TYR A 45 -6.14 9.40 -4.50
N LYS A 46 -6.74 10.05 -5.50
CA LYS A 46 -6.59 11.49 -5.71
C LYS A 46 -7.59 12.26 -4.86
N PRO A 47 -7.18 13.02 -3.85
CA PRO A 47 -8.09 13.90 -3.12
C PRO A 47 -8.69 14.95 -4.05
N GLU A 48 -9.99 15.20 -3.92
CA GLU A 48 -10.73 16.17 -4.74
C GLU A 48 -10.98 17.48 -3.99
N GLU A 49 -10.60 17.58 -2.74
CA GLU A 49 -10.80 18.74 -1.89
C GLU A 49 -10.04 19.97 -2.40
N ARG A 50 -10.78 21.07 -2.65
CA ARG A 50 -10.22 22.32 -3.24
C ARG A 50 -9.12 22.97 -2.40
N GLY A 51 -9.08 22.68 -1.11
CA GLY A 51 -8.07 23.17 -0.16
C GLY A 51 -6.74 22.41 -0.18
N LEU A 52 -6.64 21.33 -0.94
CA LEU A 52 -5.46 20.48 -1.03
C LEU A 52 -4.74 20.63 -2.39
N VAL A 53 -3.44 20.39 -2.36
CA VAL A 53 -2.59 20.15 -3.53
C VAL A 53 -2.19 18.69 -3.50
N ALA A 54 -2.51 17.94 -4.55
CA ALA A 54 -2.19 16.53 -4.70
C ALA A 54 -1.19 16.33 -5.85
N ILE A 55 -0.07 15.68 -5.58
CA ILE A 55 0.98 15.39 -6.56
C ILE A 55 1.08 13.88 -6.72
N PRO A 56 1.01 13.33 -7.95
CA PRO A 56 1.08 11.89 -8.16
C PRO A 56 2.47 11.34 -7.83
N MET A 57 2.47 10.13 -7.19
CA MET A 57 3.67 9.38 -6.83
C MET A 57 3.76 8.01 -7.52
N GLY A 58 2.89 7.72 -8.49
CA GLY A 58 2.81 6.41 -9.14
C GLY A 58 1.63 5.58 -8.66
N TYR A 59 1.78 4.25 -8.70
CA TYR A 59 0.72 3.31 -8.36
C TYR A 59 1.17 2.29 -7.32
N ASN A 60 0.25 1.84 -6.52
CA ASN A 60 0.43 0.66 -5.69
C ASN A 60 -0.20 -0.55 -6.39
N VAL A 61 0.56 -1.63 -6.46
CA VAL A 61 0.13 -2.93 -6.95
C VAL A 61 0.48 -3.97 -5.90
N SER A 62 -0.52 -4.69 -5.43
CA SER A 62 -0.34 -5.80 -4.51
C SER A 62 -0.72 -7.09 -5.18
N PHE A 63 -0.11 -8.19 -4.80
CA PHE A 63 -0.54 -9.53 -5.14
C PHE A 63 -1.08 -10.23 -3.89
N LEU A 64 -1.81 -11.31 -4.09
CA LEU A 64 -2.40 -12.06 -3.00
C LEU A 64 -1.30 -12.83 -2.26
N VAL A 65 -1.35 -12.84 -0.93
CA VAL A 65 -0.38 -13.54 -0.10
C VAL A 65 -1.05 -14.25 1.07
N ALA A 66 -0.46 -15.35 1.51
CA ALA A 66 -0.83 -16.05 2.72
C ALA A 66 0.41 -16.55 3.46
N SER A 67 0.33 -16.77 4.77
CA SER A 67 1.46 -17.36 5.48
C SER A 67 1.64 -18.83 5.11
N ALA A 68 2.89 -19.30 5.08
CA ALA A 68 3.21 -20.70 4.79
C ALA A 68 2.49 -21.68 5.73
N LYS A 69 2.32 -21.30 7.00
CA LYS A 69 1.59 -22.14 7.96
C LYS A 69 0.08 -22.22 7.66
N TYR A 70 -0.52 -21.12 7.15
CA TYR A 70 -1.91 -21.13 6.70
C TYR A 70 -2.10 -22.08 5.53
N LEU A 71 -1.24 -21.99 4.52
CA LEU A 71 -1.30 -22.81 3.32
C LEU A 71 -1.11 -24.31 3.62
N LYS A 72 -0.30 -24.66 4.64
CA LYS A 72 -0.10 -26.06 5.07
C LYS A 72 -1.30 -26.67 5.80
N SER A 73 -2.16 -25.85 6.41
CA SER A 73 -3.23 -26.29 7.30
C SER A 73 -4.64 -26.13 6.73
N HIS A 74 -4.77 -25.55 5.54
CA HIS A 74 -6.05 -25.30 4.88
C HIS A 74 -6.11 -25.93 3.49
N ALA A 75 -7.30 -25.94 2.89
CA ALA A 75 -7.49 -26.43 1.53
C ALA A 75 -6.61 -25.65 0.54
N GLU A 76 -6.17 -26.29 -0.51
CA GLU A 76 -5.35 -25.69 -1.55
C GLU A 76 -6.15 -24.66 -2.35
N ILE A 77 -5.54 -23.50 -2.62
CA ILE A 77 -6.14 -22.42 -3.41
C ILE A 77 -5.61 -22.53 -4.84
N LYS A 78 -6.38 -23.13 -5.74
CA LYS A 78 -6.00 -23.37 -7.15
C LYS A 78 -6.53 -22.32 -8.12
N LYS A 79 -7.68 -21.75 -7.82
CA LYS A 79 -8.38 -20.76 -8.64
C LYS A 79 -8.99 -19.68 -7.76
N VAL A 80 -9.26 -18.52 -8.32
CA VAL A 80 -9.79 -17.37 -7.58
C VAL A 80 -11.10 -17.67 -6.85
N GLY A 81 -11.96 -18.51 -7.42
CA GLY A 81 -13.21 -18.93 -6.78
C GLY A 81 -13.04 -19.74 -5.49
N ASP A 82 -11.87 -20.33 -5.25
CA ASP A 82 -11.61 -21.06 -4.01
C ASP A 82 -11.51 -20.11 -2.81
N LEU A 83 -11.26 -18.81 -3.04
CA LEU A 83 -11.19 -17.78 -2.00
C LEU A 83 -12.46 -17.70 -1.14
N ILE A 84 -13.61 -18.13 -1.65
CA ILE A 84 -14.88 -18.20 -0.88
C ILE A 84 -14.75 -19.05 0.40
N ASN A 85 -13.84 -20.05 0.39
CA ASN A 85 -13.61 -20.96 1.51
C ASN A 85 -12.50 -20.45 2.46
N HIS A 86 -11.92 -19.28 2.17
CA HIS A 86 -10.80 -18.73 2.93
C HIS A 86 -11.13 -17.36 3.48
N PRO A 87 -10.82 -17.05 4.75
CA PRO A 87 -10.93 -15.70 5.25
C PRO A 87 -10.01 -14.76 4.45
N ILE A 88 -10.55 -13.62 4.05
CA ILE A 88 -9.83 -12.57 3.33
C ILE A 88 -9.39 -11.50 4.33
N ILE A 89 -8.12 -11.15 4.32
CA ILE A 89 -7.56 -10.06 5.12
C ILE A 89 -7.48 -8.84 4.22
N MET A 90 -8.12 -7.74 4.62
CA MET A 90 -8.25 -6.52 3.83
C MET A 90 -8.06 -5.29 4.71
N ARG A 91 -7.31 -4.31 4.20
CA ARG A 91 -7.12 -3.04 4.90
C ARG A 91 -8.35 -2.15 4.76
N ASP A 92 -8.67 -1.48 5.86
CA ASP A 92 -9.68 -0.42 5.92
C ASP A 92 -9.06 0.77 6.65
N THR A 93 -8.59 1.75 5.88
CA THR A 93 -7.94 2.95 6.37
C THR A 93 -8.40 4.17 5.60
N ALA A 94 -8.42 5.34 6.24
CA ALA A 94 -8.85 6.60 5.64
C ALA A 94 -7.99 7.04 4.43
N ASN A 95 -6.77 6.52 4.33
CA ASN A 95 -5.80 6.93 3.32
C ASN A 95 -5.73 6.01 2.10
N GLU A 96 -6.44 4.90 2.12
CA GLU A 96 -6.35 3.90 1.06
C GLU A 96 -7.63 3.86 0.21
N SER A 97 -7.47 3.60 -1.06
CA SER A 97 -8.59 3.31 -1.94
C SER A 97 -9.19 1.95 -1.58
N PHE A 98 -10.45 1.92 -1.19
CA PHE A 98 -11.15 0.67 -0.94
C PHE A 98 -11.53 0.01 -2.28
N SER A 99 -11.17 -1.25 -2.46
CA SER A 99 -11.60 -2.04 -3.62
C SER A 99 -11.63 -3.53 -3.28
N GLN A 100 -12.75 -4.15 -3.51
CA GLN A 100 -12.96 -5.60 -3.38
C GLN A 100 -12.74 -6.33 -4.72
N ILE A 101 -12.23 -5.64 -5.74
CA ILE A 101 -12.03 -6.25 -7.05
C ILE A 101 -10.60 -6.76 -7.18
N LEU A 102 -10.49 -8.05 -7.43
CA LEU A 102 -9.28 -8.71 -7.90
C LEU A 102 -9.29 -8.74 -9.43
N GLN A 103 -8.13 -8.61 -10.02
CA GLN A 103 -7.95 -8.59 -11.48
C GLN A 103 -6.87 -9.58 -11.88
N CYS A 104 -7.04 -10.19 -13.04
CA CYS A 104 -5.99 -10.84 -13.82
C CYS A 104 -5.99 -10.26 -15.24
N GLU A 105 -5.14 -10.74 -16.13
CA GLU A 105 -5.00 -10.19 -17.48
C GLU A 105 -6.33 -10.11 -18.25
N PHE A 106 -7.23 -11.07 -18.07
CA PHE A 106 -8.46 -11.19 -18.86
C PHE A 106 -9.76 -11.18 -18.06
N CYS A 107 -9.69 -11.13 -16.73
CA CYS A 107 -10.88 -11.24 -15.90
C CYS A 107 -10.78 -10.51 -14.58
N ASN A 108 -11.94 -10.28 -13.99
CA ASN A 108 -12.10 -9.70 -12.66
C ASN A 108 -12.83 -10.71 -11.76
N TYR A 109 -12.57 -10.62 -10.46
CA TYR A 109 -13.29 -11.35 -9.44
C TYR A 109 -13.63 -10.39 -8.29
N GLU A 110 -14.87 -10.36 -7.87
CA GLU A 110 -15.32 -9.52 -6.77
C GLU A 110 -15.36 -10.30 -5.46
N ILE A 111 -14.79 -9.73 -4.43
CA ILE A 111 -14.91 -10.20 -3.06
C ILE A 111 -16.25 -9.68 -2.52
N GLY A 112 -17.30 -10.47 -2.66
CA GLY A 112 -18.66 -10.12 -2.27
C GLY A 112 -18.97 -10.39 -0.80
N PRO A 113 -20.21 -10.15 -0.38
CA PRO A 113 -20.66 -10.30 1.01
C PRO A 113 -20.66 -11.76 1.51
N GLU A 114 -20.59 -12.71 0.59
CA GLU A 114 -20.47 -14.14 0.91
C GLU A 114 -19.10 -14.54 1.45
N HIS A 115 -18.07 -13.69 1.26
CA HIS A 115 -16.74 -13.94 1.77
C HIS A 115 -16.62 -13.53 3.24
N LYS A 116 -15.88 -14.32 4.00
CA LYS A 116 -15.47 -13.92 5.35
C LYS A 116 -14.32 -12.94 5.27
N ILE A 117 -14.53 -11.69 5.66
CA ILE A 117 -13.52 -10.64 5.60
C ILE A 117 -13.08 -10.24 7.00
N LEU A 118 -11.76 -10.11 7.19
CA LEU A 118 -11.11 -9.59 8.38
C LEU A 118 -10.51 -8.22 8.03
N TYR A 119 -11.07 -7.17 8.60
CA TYR A 119 -10.62 -5.79 8.39
C TYR A 119 -9.65 -5.33 9.46
N GLY A 120 -8.74 -4.46 9.09
CA GLY A 120 -7.83 -3.79 10.01
C GLY A 120 -6.96 -2.75 9.31
N ASP A 121 -6.19 -2.00 10.09
CA ASP A 121 -5.10 -1.19 9.55
C ASP A 121 -3.95 -2.07 9.01
N SER A 122 -2.91 -1.45 8.51
CA SER A 122 -1.78 -2.18 7.91
C SER A 122 -1.09 -3.12 8.92
N ASP A 123 -0.91 -2.69 10.17
CA ASP A 123 -0.21 -3.46 11.19
C ASP A 123 -1.07 -4.64 11.69
N ALA A 124 -2.37 -4.41 11.90
CA ALA A 124 -3.32 -5.47 12.24
C ALA A 124 -3.42 -6.51 11.12
N CYS A 125 -3.51 -6.08 9.86
CA CYS A 125 -3.55 -7.00 8.71
C CYS A 125 -2.25 -7.79 8.57
N LYS A 126 -1.08 -7.18 8.76
CA LYS A 126 0.21 -7.89 8.77
C LYS A 126 0.24 -8.94 9.88
N LYS A 127 -0.20 -8.59 11.08
CA LYS A 127 -0.28 -9.53 12.20
C LYS A 127 -1.20 -10.71 11.89
N LEU A 128 -2.41 -10.46 11.38
CA LEU A 128 -3.35 -11.51 10.96
C LEU A 128 -2.76 -12.43 9.90
N LEU A 129 -2.06 -11.86 8.91
CA LEU A 129 -1.39 -12.60 7.85
C LEU A 129 -0.33 -13.55 8.42
N ILE A 130 0.60 -13.03 9.24
CA ILE A 130 1.68 -13.81 9.86
C ILE A 130 1.11 -14.87 10.80
N GLU A 131 0.06 -14.57 11.54
CA GLU A 131 -0.64 -15.53 12.40
C GLU A 131 -1.44 -16.59 11.63
N GLY A 132 -1.50 -16.51 10.31
CA GLY A 132 -2.18 -17.49 9.47
C GLY A 132 -3.69 -17.46 9.62
N LYS A 133 -4.29 -16.28 9.62
CA LYS A 133 -5.74 -16.11 9.76
C LYS A 133 -6.49 -16.05 8.43
N GLY A 134 -5.77 -16.00 7.30
CA GLY A 134 -6.39 -15.94 5.97
C GLY A 134 -5.44 -15.54 4.87
N VAL A 135 -6.02 -15.10 3.75
CA VAL A 135 -5.35 -14.60 2.56
C VAL A 135 -5.45 -13.08 2.51
N ALA A 136 -4.32 -12.39 2.50
CA ALA A 136 -4.29 -10.93 2.34
C ALA A 136 -4.28 -10.56 0.85
N ILE A 137 -5.14 -9.63 0.44
CA ILE A 137 -5.32 -9.27 -0.98
C ILE A 137 -4.73 -7.91 -1.35
N ASP A 138 -4.37 -7.09 -0.36
CA ASP A 138 -3.95 -5.70 -0.57
C ASP A 138 -2.70 -5.30 0.23
N MET A 139 -1.98 -6.28 0.73
CA MET A 139 -0.75 -6.04 1.47
C MET A 139 0.34 -5.53 0.51
N ASN A 140 0.97 -4.42 0.86
CA ASN A 140 2.11 -3.91 0.10
C ASN A 140 3.31 -4.85 0.28
N PRO A 141 3.94 -5.35 -0.79
CA PRO A 141 5.06 -6.28 -0.69
C PRO A 141 6.27 -5.71 0.06
N ASN A 142 6.51 -4.41 -0.01
CA ASN A 142 7.61 -3.79 0.75
C ASN A 142 7.34 -3.78 2.26
N PHE A 143 6.08 -3.74 2.68
CA PHE A 143 5.70 -3.77 4.09
C PHE A 143 5.86 -5.16 4.73
N ILE A 144 5.87 -6.20 3.91
CA ILE A 144 6.06 -7.61 4.28
C ILE A 144 7.31 -8.20 3.62
N ALA A 145 8.31 -7.37 3.36
CA ALA A 145 9.49 -7.74 2.59
C ALA A 145 10.30 -8.87 3.24
N GLU A 146 10.50 -8.79 4.54
CA GLU A 146 11.23 -9.81 5.31
C GLU A 146 10.51 -11.16 5.22
N GLU A 147 9.21 -11.17 5.45
CA GLU A 147 8.38 -12.38 5.47
C GLU A 147 8.23 -13.01 4.08
N LEU A 148 8.31 -12.20 3.01
CA LEU A 148 8.34 -12.71 1.64
C LEU A 148 9.70 -13.34 1.30
N LEU A 149 10.80 -12.73 1.77
CA LEU A 149 12.16 -13.19 1.47
C LEU A 149 12.54 -14.46 2.27
N ASP A 150 12.06 -14.57 3.51
CA ASP A 150 12.31 -15.74 4.35
C ASP A 150 11.30 -16.88 4.12
N GLY A 151 10.25 -16.65 3.31
CA GLY A 151 9.22 -17.64 2.99
C GLY A 151 8.13 -17.82 4.05
N THR A 152 8.12 -17.00 5.11
CA THR A 152 7.05 -16.99 6.13
C THR A 152 5.71 -16.64 5.48
N VAL A 153 5.74 -15.73 4.49
CA VAL A 153 4.60 -15.36 3.65
C VAL A 153 4.92 -15.73 2.21
N GLN A 154 3.94 -16.25 1.50
CA GLN A 154 4.08 -16.71 0.13
C GLN A 154 2.97 -16.14 -0.76
N PRO A 155 3.27 -15.84 -2.05
CA PRO A 155 2.27 -15.47 -3.03
C PRO A 155 1.24 -16.57 -3.25
N VAL A 156 -0.01 -16.17 -3.43
CA VAL A 156 -1.15 -17.03 -3.75
C VAL A 156 -1.74 -16.60 -5.07
N LEU A 157 -2.15 -17.55 -5.90
CA LEU A 157 -2.76 -17.30 -7.22
C LEU A 157 -1.92 -16.32 -8.07
N PRO A 158 -0.69 -16.69 -8.44
CA PRO A 158 0.14 -15.85 -9.30
C PRO A 158 -0.64 -15.41 -10.56
N GLY A 159 -0.58 -14.12 -10.88
CA GLY A 159 -1.38 -13.55 -11.97
C GLY A 159 -2.61 -12.77 -11.48
N TRP A 160 -3.03 -12.98 -10.25
CA TRP A 160 -4.10 -12.19 -9.64
C TRP A 160 -3.53 -11.10 -8.73
N HIS A 161 -4.12 -9.93 -8.79
CA HIS A 161 -3.79 -8.77 -7.95
C HIS A 161 -5.04 -7.94 -7.67
N ARG A 162 -5.02 -7.17 -6.59
CA ARG A 162 -6.03 -6.15 -6.38
C ARG A 162 -5.96 -5.09 -7.48
N LYS A 163 -7.09 -4.50 -7.87
CA LYS A 163 -7.10 -3.37 -8.80
C LYS A 163 -6.07 -2.31 -8.35
N PRO A 164 -5.12 -1.94 -9.23
CA PRO A 164 -4.12 -0.93 -8.89
C PRO A 164 -4.76 0.40 -8.51
N TRP A 165 -4.16 1.11 -7.57
CA TRP A 165 -4.63 2.41 -7.16
C TRP A 165 -3.51 3.46 -7.19
N PRO A 166 -3.84 4.70 -7.56
CA PRO A 166 -2.84 5.77 -7.65
C PRO A 166 -2.44 6.23 -6.26
N LEU A 167 -1.16 6.57 -6.12
CA LEU A 167 -0.62 7.18 -4.91
C LEU A 167 -0.43 8.68 -5.15
N HIS A 168 -0.86 9.49 -4.20
CA HIS A 168 -0.69 10.94 -4.21
C HIS A 168 -0.09 11.43 -2.89
N ILE A 169 0.90 12.31 -2.96
CA ILE A 169 1.36 13.09 -1.82
C ILE A 169 0.62 14.42 -1.81
N CYS A 170 0.18 14.83 -0.65
CA CYS A 170 -0.71 15.98 -0.50
C CYS A 170 -0.27 16.90 0.63
N CYS A 171 -0.51 18.19 0.44
CA CYS A 171 -0.43 19.22 1.47
C CYS A 171 -1.58 20.23 1.32
N ARG A 172 -1.78 21.10 2.32
CA ARG A 172 -2.69 22.23 2.18
C ARG A 172 -2.24 23.18 1.07
N LYS A 173 -3.18 23.71 0.34
CA LYS A 173 -2.91 24.75 -0.69
C LYS A 173 -2.25 25.99 -0.09
N SER A 174 -2.62 26.39 1.11
CA SER A 174 -2.01 27.52 1.83
C SER A 174 -0.53 27.32 2.14
N SER A 175 -0.10 26.09 2.42
CA SER A 175 1.31 25.76 2.73
C SER A 175 2.09 25.22 1.53
N SER A 176 1.47 25.08 0.36
CA SER A 176 2.12 24.47 -0.83
C SER A 176 3.32 25.25 -1.38
N LYS A 177 3.48 26.53 -0.99
CA LYS A 177 4.63 27.36 -1.36
C LYS A 177 5.73 27.37 -0.30
N ASP A 178 5.49 26.80 0.88
CA ASP A 178 6.49 26.71 1.94
C ASP A 178 7.69 25.89 1.46
N PRO A 179 8.93 26.42 1.58
CA PRO A 179 10.13 25.72 1.11
C PRO A 179 10.35 24.37 1.78
N ILE A 180 10.06 24.25 3.09
CA ILE A 180 10.27 23.03 3.86
C ILE A 180 9.25 21.96 3.43
N ILE A 181 7.98 22.35 3.27
CA ILE A 181 6.93 21.44 2.77
C ILE A 181 7.27 20.95 1.36
N ARG A 182 7.73 21.83 0.48
CA ARG A 182 8.14 21.47 -0.89
C ARG A 182 9.35 20.53 -0.90
N GLU A 183 10.35 20.80 -0.06
CA GLU A 183 11.53 19.93 0.06
C GLU A 183 11.12 18.56 0.57
N ALA A 184 10.34 18.47 1.63
CA ALA A 184 9.86 17.19 2.18
C ALA A 184 9.03 16.40 1.17
N MET A 185 8.07 17.04 0.51
CA MET A 185 7.27 16.39 -0.54
C MET A 185 8.14 15.94 -1.72
N GLY A 186 9.15 16.73 -2.08
CA GLY A 186 10.11 16.38 -3.14
C GLY A 186 10.92 15.13 -2.81
N ILE A 187 11.43 15.02 -1.59
CA ILE A 187 12.15 13.84 -1.08
C ILE A 187 11.25 12.60 -1.13
N ILE A 188 10.06 12.68 -0.54
CA ILE A 188 9.10 11.57 -0.50
C ILE A 188 8.75 11.12 -1.93
N ARG A 189 8.43 12.06 -2.81
CA ARG A 189 8.09 11.74 -4.20
C ARG A 189 9.26 11.12 -4.95
N TYR A 190 10.47 11.65 -4.78
CA TYR A 190 11.67 11.10 -5.41
C TYR A 190 11.90 9.65 -5.00
N LEU A 191 11.82 9.36 -3.71
CA LEU A 191 11.97 8.00 -3.18
C LEU A 191 10.88 7.07 -3.70
N ALA A 192 9.63 7.54 -3.75
CA ALA A 192 8.53 6.74 -4.26
C ALA A 192 8.68 6.33 -5.73
N LEU A 193 9.30 7.19 -6.54
CA LEU A 193 9.44 6.99 -7.98
C LEU A 193 10.74 6.26 -8.39
N HIS A 194 11.80 6.35 -7.59
CA HIS A 194 13.14 5.94 -8.01
C HIS A 194 13.74 4.79 -7.17
N GLN A 195 13.09 4.38 -6.08
CA GLN A 195 13.58 3.24 -5.32
C GLN A 195 13.04 1.93 -5.89
N GLU A 196 13.96 1.08 -6.38
CA GLU A 196 13.64 -0.27 -6.89
C GLU A 196 12.79 -1.13 -5.94
N PRO A 197 12.98 -1.10 -4.60
CA PRO A 197 12.14 -1.89 -3.71
C PRO A 197 10.67 -1.51 -3.75
N ASN A 198 10.33 -0.31 -4.20
CA ASN A 198 8.95 0.14 -4.33
C ASN A 198 8.29 -0.26 -5.65
N ASP A 199 9.08 -0.79 -6.61
CA ASP A 199 8.56 -1.31 -7.86
C ASP A 199 8.02 -2.73 -7.69
N TRP A 200 6.70 -2.89 -7.87
CA TRP A 200 6.05 -4.20 -7.84
C TRP A 200 6.64 -5.21 -8.84
N LYS A 201 7.19 -4.75 -9.98
CA LYS A 201 7.87 -5.59 -10.97
C LYS A 201 9.15 -6.19 -10.40
N SER A 202 9.87 -5.46 -9.56
CA SER A 202 11.03 -5.98 -8.83
C SER A 202 10.63 -7.17 -7.94
N TRP A 203 9.51 -7.06 -7.25
CA TRP A 203 8.99 -8.17 -6.44
C TRP A 203 8.60 -9.39 -7.28
N HIS A 204 7.97 -9.20 -8.44
CA HIS A 204 7.68 -10.30 -9.37
C HIS A 204 8.95 -11.04 -9.76
N ARG A 205 10.02 -10.32 -10.14
CA ARG A 205 11.31 -10.93 -10.47
C ARG A 205 11.95 -11.67 -9.29
N ARG A 206 11.96 -11.06 -8.10
CA ARG A 206 12.53 -11.66 -6.87
C ARG A 206 11.83 -12.94 -6.45
N LEU A 207 10.53 -12.99 -6.59
CA LEU A 207 9.70 -14.12 -6.20
C LEU A 207 9.47 -15.11 -7.34
N HIS A 208 10.15 -14.91 -8.49
CA HIS A 208 9.99 -15.73 -9.69
C HIS A 208 8.52 -15.89 -10.13
N LEU A 209 7.72 -14.86 -9.93
CA LEU A 209 6.33 -14.84 -10.36
C LEU A 209 6.25 -14.63 -11.88
N PRO A 210 5.22 -15.16 -12.55
CA PRO A 210 5.00 -14.91 -13.98
C PRO A 210 4.97 -13.42 -14.29
N GLU A 211 5.53 -13.01 -15.44
CA GLU A 211 5.31 -11.67 -15.95
C GLU A 211 3.81 -11.43 -16.09
N GLN A 212 3.35 -10.32 -15.53
CA GLN A 212 1.95 -10.01 -15.47
C GLN A 212 1.70 -8.64 -16.10
N MET A 213 0.75 -8.60 -17.01
CA MET A 213 0.26 -7.34 -17.54
C MET A 213 -0.71 -6.71 -16.52
N VAL A 214 -0.25 -5.68 -15.85
CA VAL A 214 -1.08 -4.89 -14.94
C VAL A 214 -1.58 -3.66 -15.68
N LEU A 215 -2.88 -3.54 -15.84
CA LEU A 215 -3.51 -2.36 -16.43
C LEU A 215 -3.53 -1.23 -15.39
N LEU A 216 -2.63 -0.27 -15.54
CA LEU A 216 -2.59 0.90 -14.67
C LEU A 216 -3.66 1.92 -15.13
N PRO A 217 -4.47 2.46 -14.20
CA PRO A 217 -5.38 3.55 -14.53
C PRO A 217 -4.58 4.80 -14.97
N LYS A 218 -5.21 5.73 -15.69
CA LYS A 218 -4.57 7.03 -15.99
C LYS A 218 -4.41 7.85 -14.72
N LEU A 219 -3.24 8.46 -14.53
CA LEU A 219 -2.95 9.40 -13.43
C LEU A 219 -3.72 10.72 -13.57
#